data_a151be59ae460ea0ba8bc490ecca6425
#
_entry.id   a151be59ae460ea0ba8bc490ecca6425
#
_cell.length_a   1.000
_cell.length_b   1.000
_cell.length_c   1.000
_cell.angle_alpha   90.00
_cell.angle_beta   90.00
_cell.angle_gamma   90.00
#
_symmetry.space_group_name_H-M   'P 1'
#
loop_
_entity.id
_entity.type
_entity.pdbx_description
1 polymer ?
#
loop_
_entity_poly.entity_id
_entity_poly.type
_entity_poly.pdbx_seq_one_letter_code
_entity_poly.pdbx_strand_id
1 'polypeptide(L)'
;DGFVTDADLTATVENTSIATGGRDAESVDQAKRYAPLYFRTQDRLVTLQDFKAFANSFASNYGSTGKATATVRRAFSSANIIDLFVLERASNSQLRRATQEYKRQLLAATESKKMLTDEVVVVDGLVRTLDVVVTITLDEKFRRSEAQLIQSARRSILNYMNIDNTDFSEPFVPQDLIRILLMDETNIRYAEVTNVEKPIKVGFNEIIQLNNLAIRVDYV
;
A
#
# COMPACT_ATOMS: atom_id res chain seq x y z
N ASP A 1 -30.88 14.41 55.00
CA ASP A 1 -30.23 15.11 53.86
C ASP A 1 -28.83 14.57 53.72
N GLY A 2 -28.70 13.58 52.85
CA GLY A 2 -27.39 13.00 52.53
C GLY A 2 -26.73 13.77 51.40
N PHE A 3 -25.68 14.50 51.72
CA PHE A 3 -24.78 15.05 50.73
C PHE A 3 -23.99 13.91 50.08
N VAL A 4 -24.18 13.70 48.80
CA VAL A 4 -23.29 12.87 47.99
C VAL A 4 -22.04 13.69 47.77
N THR A 5 -20.97 13.35 48.47
CA THR A 5 -19.64 13.90 48.20
C THR A 5 -19.19 13.40 46.83
N ASP A 6 -18.82 14.31 45.93
CA ASP A 6 -18.14 14.00 44.67
C ASP A 6 -16.96 13.07 44.96
N ALA A 7 -17.07 11.80 44.52
CA ALA A 7 -15.94 10.91 44.51
C ALA A 7 -15.06 11.36 43.34
N ASP A 8 -13.84 11.84 43.63
CA ASP A 8 -12.82 12.08 42.62
C ASP A 8 -12.57 10.78 41.84
N LEU A 9 -13.12 10.70 40.64
CA LEU A 9 -12.91 9.60 39.71
C LEU A 9 -11.54 9.80 39.06
N THR A 10 -10.52 9.21 39.64
CA THR A 10 -9.20 9.09 38.98
C THR A 10 -9.22 7.90 38.02
N ALA A 11 -9.32 8.17 36.72
CA ALA A 11 -9.17 7.18 35.69
C ALA A 11 -7.71 7.16 35.21
N THR A 12 -7.03 6.05 35.38
CA THR A 12 -5.72 5.81 34.78
C THR A 12 -5.92 5.15 33.41
N VAL A 13 -5.52 5.83 32.36
CA VAL A 13 -5.58 5.30 30.98
C VAL A 13 -4.19 4.87 30.57
N GLU A 14 -4.01 3.60 30.30
CA GLU A 14 -2.78 3.03 29.80
C GLU A 14 -3.00 2.51 28.37
N ASN A 15 -2.19 2.98 27.43
CA ASN A 15 -2.17 2.45 26.07
C ASN A 15 -1.40 1.14 26.06
N THR A 16 -2.09 0.01 25.96
CA THR A 16 -1.50 -1.33 25.90
C THR A 16 -0.96 -1.72 24.52
N SER A 17 -1.20 -0.91 23.51
CA SER A 17 -0.72 -1.13 22.13
C SER A 17 -0.04 0.11 21.57
N ILE A 18 1.00 -0.13 20.78
CA ILE A 18 1.68 0.93 20.02
C ILE A 18 0.68 1.54 19.03
N ALA A 19 0.70 2.86 18.86
CA ALA A 19 -0.09 3.53 17.84
C ALA A 19 0.24 2.96 16.45
N THR A 20 -0.78 2.51 15.72
CA THR A 20 -0.65 1.92 14.38
C THR A 20 -1.37 2.80 13.36
N GLY A 21 -0.94 2.77 12.10
CA GLY A 21 -1.61 3.47 11.00
C GLY A 21 -0.99 4.81 10.61
N GLY A 22 -0.05 5.34 11.39
CA GLY A 22 0.77 6.48 10.97
C GLY A 22 1.79 6.07 9.90
N ARG A 23 2.26 7.01 9.12
CA ARG A 23 3.42 6.85 8.24
C ARG A 23 4.40 8.00 8.46
N ASP A 24 5.65 7.77 8.08
CA ASP A 24 6.66 8.81 8.06
C ASP A 24 6.27 9.96 7.12
N ALA A 25 6.94 11.10 7.26
CA ALA A 25 6.75 12.23 6.37
C ALA A 25 6.87 11.81 4.90
N GLU A 26 6.07 12.41 4.05
CA GLU A 26 6.07 12.13 2.61
C GLU A 26 7.48 12.37 2.03
N SER A 27 7.98 11.41 1.26
CA SER A 27 9.27 11.54 0.59
C SER A 27 9.18 12.57 -0.55
N VAL A 28 10.33 13.18 -0.90
CA VAL A 28 10.40 14.14 -2.01
C VAL A 28 9.90 13.53 -3.33
N ASP A 29 10.16 12.25 -3.55
CA ASP A 29 9.71 11.55 -4.77
C ASP A 29 8.20 11.29 -4.76
N GLN A 30 7.62 11.00 -3.60
CA GLN A 30 6.16 10.92 -3.43
C GLN A 30 5.53 12.30 -3.67
N ALA A 31 6.07 13.36 -3.06
CA ALA A 31 5.59 14.71 -3.26
C ALA A 31 5.65 15.13 -4.74
N LYS A 32 6.74 14.83 -5.44
CA LYS A 32 6.86 15.09 -6.88
C LYS A 32 5.80 14.37 -7.73
N ARG A 33 5.41 13.17 -7.33
CA ARG A 33 4.37 12.39 -8.04
C ARG A 33 2.96 12.92 -7.79
N TYR A 34 2.66 13.27 -6.54
CA TYR A 34 1.29 13.60 -6.13
C TYR A 34 0.97 15.09 -6.14
N ALA A 35 1.94 15.98 -5.88
CA ALA A 35 1.70 17.41 -5.87
C ALA A 35 1.13 17.97 -7.20
N PRO A 36 1.60 17.58 -8.39
CA PRO A 36 1.02 18.03 -9.64
C PRO A 36 -0.43 17.56 -9.84
N LEU A 37 -0.75 16.34 -9.38
CA LEU A 37 -2.11 15.80 -9.46
C LEU A 37 -3.03 16.56 -8.52
N TYR A 38 -2.60 16.78 -7.28
CA TYR A 38 -3.37 17.54 -6.29
C TYR A 38 -3.60 18.99 -6.73
N PHE A 39 -2.60 19.65 -7.28
CA PHE A 39 -2.72 21.02 -7.80
C PHE A 39 -3.73 21.12 -8.97
N ARG A 40 -3.77 20.10 -9.84
CA ARG A 40 -4.72 20.05 -10.98
C ARG A 40 -6.17 19.91 -10.54
N THR A 41 -6.45 19.26 -9.43
CA THR A 41 -7.83 19.04 -8.94
C THR A 41 -8.51 20.32 -8.47
N GLN A 42 -7.75 21.35 -8.11
CA GLN A 42 -8.27 22.59 -7.51
C GLN A 42 -9.26 22.30 -6.37
N ASP A 43 -8.98 21.27 -5.59
CA ASP A 43 -9.80 20.76 -4.48
C ASP A 43 -11.21 20.26 -4.90
N ARG A 44 -11.37 19.87 -6.16
CA ARG A 44 -12.58 19.24 -6.71
C ARG A 44 -12.28 17.86 -7.26
N LEU A 45 -13.22 16.94 -7.11
CA LEU A 45 -13.13 15.58 -7.63
C LEU A 45 -14.00 15.48 -8.89
N VAL A 46 -13.37 15.47 -10.05
CA VAL A 46 -14.04 15.48 -11.35
C VAL A 46 -13.69 14.22 -12.16
N THR A 47 -12.44 13.78 -12.09
CA THR A 47 -11.97 12.60 -12.83
C THR A 47 -11.72 11.44 -11.89
N LEU A 48 -11.71 10.21 -12.40
CA LEU A 48 -11.35 9.01 -11.61
C LEU A 48 -9.96 9.15 -10.99
N GLN A 49 -9.04 9.82 -11.67
CA GLN A 49 -7.70 10.07 -11.15
C GLN A 49 -7.71 11.01 -9.94
N ASP A 50 -8.63 11.98 -9.92
CA ASP A 50 -8.78 12.88 -8.78
C ASP A 50 -9.29 12.11 -7.55
N PHE A 51 -10.29 11.23 -7.73
CA PHE A 51 -10.77 10.36 -6.66
C PHE A 51 -9.68 9.42 -6.14
N LYS A 52 -8.91 8.81 -7.06
CA LYS A 52 -7.77 7.96 -6.69
C LYS A 52 -6.71 8.75 -5.92
N ALA A 53 -6.29 9.91 -6.43
CA ALA A 53 -5.28 10.76 -5.80
C ALA A 53 -5.73 11.25 -4.42
N PHE A 54 -6.97 11.72 -4.31
CA PHE A 54 -7.56 12.16 -3.05
C PHE A 54 -7.58 11.02 -2.02
N ALA A 55 -8.10 9.86 -2.37
CA ALA A 55 -8.21 8.73 -1.46
C ALA A 55 -6.85 8.19 -1.02
N ASN A 56 -5.83 8.23 -1.90
CA ASN A 56 -4.46 7.85 -1.55
C ASN A 56 -3.75 8.86 -0.65
N SER A 57 -4.15 10.14 -0.69
CA SER A 57 -3.65 11.19 0.20
C SER A 57 -4.44 11.32 1.49
N PHE A 58 -5.61 10.68 1.57
CA PHE A 58 -6.51 10.80 2.72
C PHE A 58 -5.91 10.15 3.97
N ALA A 59 -5.99 10.87 5.08
CA ALA A 59 -5.72 10.36 6.40
C ALA A 59 -6.98 10.52 7.27
N SER A 60 -7.36 9.44 7.95
CA SER A 60 -8.48 9.47 8.90
C SER A 60 -8.14 10.35 10.11
N ASN A 61 -9.15 10.69 10.91
CA ASN A 61 -8.97 11.45 12.16
C ASN A 61 -8.04 10.72 13.16
N TYR A 62 -7.85 9.41 12.98
CA TYR A 62 -6.94 8.60 13.80
C TYR A 62 -5.56 8.39 13.14
N GLY A 63 -5.27 9.11 12.05
CA GLY A 63 -4.02 8.99 11.33
C GLY A 63 -3.91 7.77 10.42
N SER A 64 -4.96 6.94 10.29
CA SER A 64 -4.96 5.80 9.36
C SER A 64 -4.93 6.31 7.93
N THR A 65 -4.05 5.73 7.14
CA THR A 65 -3.91 5.98 5.69
C THR A 65 -4.20 4.70 4.93
N GLY A 66 -4.33 4.78 3.62
CA GLY A 66 -4.62 3.60 2.81
C GLY A 66 -4.16 3.72 1.38
N LYS A 67 -4.57 2.75 0.58
CA LYS A 67 -4.47 2.77 -0.87
C LYS A 67 -5.84 2.62 -1.50
N ALA A 68 -6.04 3.31 -2.60
CA ALA A 68 -7.31 3.30 -3.29
C ALA A 68 -7.16 3.29 -4.82
N THR A 69 -8.17 2.74 -5.47
CA THR A 69 -8.39 2.88 -6.90
C THR A 69 -9.87 3.17 -7.17
N ALA A 70 -10.17 3.82 -8.27
CA ALA A 70 -11.52 4.23 -8.62
C ALA A 70 -11.94 3.70 -9.99
N THR A 71 -13.20 3.32 -10.12
CA THR A 71 -13.80 2.98 -11.39
C THR A 71 -15.23 3.54 -11.51
N VAL A 72 -15.71 3.74 -12.72
CA VAL A 72 -17.09 4.16 -12.95
C VAL A 72 -17.95 2.96 -13.26
N ARG A 73 -19.01 2.81 -12.49
CA ARG A 73 -20.11 1.92 -12.80
C ARG A 73 -21.21 2.75 -13.43
N ARG A 74 -21.49 2.50 -14.70
CA ARG A 74 -22.63 3.16 -15.38
C ARG A 74 -23.94 2.56 -14.88
N ALA A 75 -24.75 3.39 -14.23
CA ALA A 75 -26.12 3.04 -13.93
C ALA A 75 -27.04 3.45 -15.11
N PHE A 76 -28.23 2.86 -15.18
CA PHE A 76 -29.26 3.26 -16.14
C PHE A 76 -29.84 4.67 -15.89
N SER A 77 -29.43 5.31 -14.80
CA SER A 77 -29.77 6.70 -14.48
C SER A 77 -28.67 7.66 -14.98
N SER A 78 -29.00 8.92 -15.05
CA SER A 78 -28.08 10.00 -15.48
C SER A 78 -26.96 10.29 -14.47
N ALA A 79 -26.93 9.61 -13.32
CA ALA A 79 -25.86 9.73 -12.33
C ALA A 79 -24.69 8.78 -12.62
N ASN A 80 -23.47 9.26 -12.49
CA ASN A 80 -22.29 8.42 -12.51
C ASN A 80 -22.09 7.82 -11.10
N ILE A 81 -22.02 6.51 -11.01
CA ILE A 81 -21.65 5.84 -9.76
C ILE A 81 -20.14 5.55 -9.81
N ILE A 82 -19.41 6.12 -8.87
CA ILE A 82 -17.98 5.93 -8.73
C ILE A 82 -17.73 4.94 -7.61
N ASP A 83 -17.26 3.75 -7.98
CA ASP A 83 -16.82 2.75 -7.02
C ASP A 83 -15.37 3.06 -6.63
N LEU A 84 -15.15 3.41 -5.37
CA LEU A 84 -13.85 3.69 -4.79
C LEU A 84 -13.41 2.48 -3.97
N PHE A 85 -12.49 1.67 -4.53
CA PHE A 85 -11.94 0.52 -3.84
C PHE A 85 -10.80 0.94 -2.94
N VAL A 86 -10.90 0.59 -1.66
CA VAL A 86 -9.95 1.04 -0.64
C VAL A 86 -9.41 -0.11 0.19
N LEU A 87 -8.15 0.03 0.58
CA LEU A 87 -7.49 -0.79 1.58
C LEU A 87 -6.85 0.13 2.61
N GLU A 88 -6.95 -0.22 3.87
CA GLU A 88 -6.34 0.52 4.97
C GLU A 88 -4.95 -0.04 5.27
N ARG A 89 -4.01 0.83 5.62
CA ARG A 89 -2.67 0.44 6.02
C ARG A 89 -2.71 -0.13 7.45
N ALA A 90 -2.31 -1.38 7.61
CA ALA A 90 -2.18 -2.02 8.91
C ALA A 90 -0.81 -1.74 9.55
N SER A 91 0.23 -1.65 8.71
CA SER A 91 1.60 -1.30 9.09
C SER A 91 2.33 -0.67 7.89
N ASN A 92 3.60 -0.31 8.04
CA ASN A 92 4.40 0.24 6.94
C ASN A 92 4.55 -0.72 5.75
N SER A 93 4.33 -2.01 5.94
CA SER A 93 4.51 -3.04 4.92
C SER A 93 3.24 -3.84 4.62
N GLN A 94 2.12 -3.58 5.28
CA GLN A 94 0.92 -4.40 5.14
C GLN A 94 -0.34 -3.57 4.99
N LEU A 95 -1.15 -3.98 4.02
CA LEU A 95 -2.51 -3.50 3.81
C LEU A 95 -3.51 -4.51 4.38
N ARG A 96 -4.63 -4.00 4.84
CA ARG A 96 -5.76 -4.78 5.30
C ARG A 96 -7.06 -4.22 4.73
N ARG A 97 -8.11 -4.98 4.90
CA ARG A 97 -9.46 -4.50 4.63
C ARG A 97 -9.74 -3.24 5.44
N ALA A 98 -10.27 -2.21 4.79
CA ALA A 98 -10.54 -0.93 5.43
C ALA A 98 -11.62 -1.07 6.51
N THR A 99 -11.40 -0.42 7.65
CA THR A 99 -12.39 -0.35 8.73
C THR A 99 -13.61 0.44 8.29
N GLN A 100 -14.77 0.17 8.89
CA GLN A 100 -16.00 0.91 8.55
C GLN A 100 -15.86 2.39 8.88
N GLU A 101 -15.13 2.71 9.94
CA GLU A 101 -14.88 4.10 10.34
C GLU A 101 -14.00 4.82 9.31
N TYR A 102 -12.94 4.19 8.83
CA TYR A 102 -12.11 4.73 7.75
C TYR A 102 -12.94 5.02 6.50
N LYS A 103 -13.75 4.06 6.07
CA LYS A 103 -14.63 4.19 4.90
C LYS A 103 -15.65 5.33 5.07
N ARG A 104 -16.26 5.44 6.27
CA ARG A 104 -17.22 6.51 6.57
C ARG A 104 -16.58 7.89 6.51
N GLN A 105 -15.39 8.05 7.09
CA GLN A 105 -14.66 9.31 7.09
C GLN A 105 -14.19 9.70 5.68
N LEU A 106 -13.69 8.74 4.91
CA LEU A 106 -13.31 8.95 3.51
C LEU A 106 -14.51 9.36 2.67
N LEU A 107 -15.66 8.69 2.81
CA LEU A 107 -16.88 9.02 2.10
C LEU A 107 -17.34 10.45 2.45
N ALA A 108 -17.37 10.80 3.72
CA ALA A 108 -17.75 12.14 4.17
C ALA A 108 -16.82 13.23 3.61
N ALA A 109 -15.52 12.93 3.52
CA ALA A 109 -14.55 13.85 2.93
C ALA A 109 -14.71 14.00 1.41
N THR A 110 -15.09 12.94 0.71
CA THR A 110 -15.39 12.99 -0.74
C THR A 110 -16.67 13.74 -1.05
N GLU A 111 -17.70 13.63 -0.20
CA GLU A 111 -18.99 14.30 -0.40
C GLU A 111 -18.87 15.83 -0.53
N SER A 112 -17.93 16.43 0.18
CA SER A 112 -17.70 17.88 0.13
C SER A 112 -17.01 18.38 -1.14
N LYS A 113 -16.45 17.47 -1.95
CA LYS A 113 -15.56 17.77 -3.08
C LYS A 113 -16.05 17.20 -4.42
N LYS A 114 -16.92 16.21 -4.39
CA LYS A 114 -17.46 15.56 -5.59
C LYS A 114 -18.42 16.46 -6.36
N MET A 115 -18.70 16.14 -7.62
CA MET A 115 -19.74 16.79 -8.38
C MET A 115 -21.13 16.35 -7.90
N LEU A 116 -22.13 17.23 -8.02
CA LEU A 116 -23.51 16.93 -7.62
C LEU A 116 -24.15 15.76 -8.40
N THR A 117 -23.64 15.50 -9.60
CA THR A 117 -24.11 14.42 -10.48
C THR A 117 -23.49 13.06 -10.15
N ASP A 118 -22.48 13.03 -9.28
CA ASP A 118 -21.72 11.82 -8.99
C ASP A 118 -22.14 11.23 -7.64
N GLU A 119 -22.33 9.92 -7.64
CA GLU A 119 -22.53 9.14 -6.43
C GLU A 119 -21.25 8.33 -6.15
N VAL A 120 -20.73 8.38 -4.92
CA VAL A 120 -19.52 7.66 -4.53
C VAL A 120 -19.87 6.51 -3.61
N VAL A 121 -19.40 5.33 -3.95
CA VAL A 121 -19.54 4.12 -3.14
C VAL A 121 -18.16 3.64 -2.73
N VAL A 122 -17.89 3.58 -1.44
CA VAL A 122 -16.60 3.08 -0.92
C VAL A 122 -16.69 1.57 -0.71
N VAL A 123 -15.89 0.83 -1.45
CA VAL A 123 -15.88 -0.64 -1.48
C VAL A 123 -14.51 -1.16 -1.00
N ASP A 124 -14.47 -2.38 -0.46
CA ASP A 124 -13.19 -2.99 -0.08
C ASP A 124 -12.41 -3.43 -1.30
N GLY A 125 -11.13 -3.06 -1.36
CA GLY A 125 -10.17 -3.69 -2.24
C GLY A 125 -9.80 -5.10 -1.75
N LEU A 126 -9.10 -5.85 -2.59
CA LEU A 126 -8.62 -7.18 -2.29
C LEU A 126 -7.09 -7.19 -2.23
N VAL A 127 -6.54 -7.83 -1.21
CA VAL A 127 -5.11 -8.08 -1.08
C VAL A 127 -4.83 -9.51 -1.51
N ARG A 128 -3.99 -9.66 -2.54
CA ARG A 128 -3.47 -10.95 -2.96
C ARG A 128 -2.07 -11.14 -2.40
N THR A 129 -1.93 -12.00 -1.43
CA THR A 129 -0.63 -12.31 -0.83
C THR A 129 0.20 -13.21 -1.73
N LEU A 130 1.50 -12.93 -1.81
CA LEU A 130 2.46 -13.67 -2.62
C LEU A 130 3.66 -14.07 -1.77
N ASP A 131 4.01 -15.36 -1.82
CA ASP A 131 5.29 -15.85 -1.32
C ASP A 131 6.29 -15.85 -2.47
N VAL A 132 7.49 -15.33 -2.23
CA VAL A 132 8.56 -15.25 -3.23
C VAL A 132 9.78 -16.01 -2.75
N VAL A 133 10.28 -16.91 -3.59
CA VAL A 133 11.53 -17.63 -3.36
C VAL A 133 12.52 -17.25 -4.46
N VAL A 134 13.60 -16.59 -4.07
CA VAL A 134 14.66 -16.14 -4.99
C VAL A 134 15.92 -16.98 -4.76
N THR A 135 16.45 -17.57 -5.79
CA THR A 135 17.77 -18.21 -5.78
C THR A 135 18.78 -17.25 -6.41
N ILE A 136 19.84 -16.91 -5.69
CA ILE A 136 20.94 -16.08 -6.18
C ILE A 136 22.19 -16.91 -6.34
N THR A 137 22.92 -16.72 -7.43
CA THR A 137 24.18 -17.41 -7.70
C THR A 137 25.34 -16.44 -7.50
N LEU A 138 26.25 -16.82 -6.63
CA LEU A 138 27.44 -16.05 -6.27
C LEU A 138 28.72 -16.77 -6.71
N ASP A 139 29.79 -15.99 -7.01
CA ASP A 139 31.12 -16.57 -7.15
C ASP A 139 31.65 -17.02 -5.77
N GLU A 140 32.42 -18.13 -5.70
CA GLU A 140 32.98 -18.64 -4.43
C GLU A 140 33.80 -17.63 -3.65
N LYS A 141 34.42 -16.65 -4.33
CA LYS A 141 35.18 -15.57 -3.68
C LYS A 141 34.35 -14.73 -2.72
N PHE A 142 33.02 -14.67 -2.91
CA PHE A 142 32.10 -13.87 -2.07
C PHE A 142 31.53 -14.66 -0.89
N ARG A 143 31.93 -15.91 -0.67
CA ARG A 143 31.44 -16.75 0.44
C ARG A 143 31.59 -16.11 1.82
N ARG A 144 32.63 -15.29 2.03
CA ARG A 144 32.83 -14.56 3.30
C ARG A 144 31.86 -13.38 3.48
N SER A 145 31.32 -12.85 2.41
CA SER A 145 30.36 -11.72 2.41
C SER A 145 28.93 -12.14 2.12
N GLU A 146 28.64 -13.45 2.07
CA GLU A 146 27.33 -14.02 1.77
C GLU A 146 26.20 -13.37 2.58
N ALA A 147 26.35 -13.27 3.90
CA ALA A 147 25.33 -12.71 4.77
C ALA A 147 25.02 -11.24 4.45
N GLN A 148 26.02 -10.46 4.06
CA GLN A 148 25.84 -9.06 3.66
C GLN A 148 25.09 -8.98 2.32
N LEU A 149 25.47 -9.82 1.36
CA LEU A 149 24.81 -9.87 0.04
C LEU A 149 23.36 -10.32 0.14
N ILE A 150 23.06 -11.33 0.99
CA ILE A 150 21.68 -11.74 1.27
C ILE A 150 20.87 -10.59 1.87
N GLN A 151 21.44 -9.84 2.82
CA GLN A 151 20.73 -8.73 3.45
C GLN A 151 20.50 -7.57 2.46
N SER A 152 21.47 -7.30 1.59
CA SER A 152 21.32 -6.30 0.56
C SER A 152 20.26 -6.71 -0.48
N ALA A 153 20.36 -7.94 -1.00
CA ALA A 153 19.36 -8.51 -1.90
C ALA A 153 17.95 -8.49 -1.28
N ARG A 154 17.84 -8.86 0.01
CA ARG A 154 16.57 -8.78 0.73
C ARG A 154 16.03 -7.36 0.76
N ARG A 155 16.87 -6.36 1.01
CA ARG A 155 16.47 -4.95 1.06
C ARG A 155 15.96 -4.49 -0.31
N SER A 156 16.64 -4.82 -1.40
CA SER A 156 16.23 -4.48 -2.75
C SER A 156 14.88 -5.10 -3.11
N ILE A 157 14.68 -6.39 -2.78
CA ILE A 157 13.40 -7.08 -3.01
C ILE A 157 12.27 -6.47 -2.19
N LEU A 158 12.50 -6.19 -0.91
CA LEU A 158 11.51 -5.56 -0.04
C LEU A 158 11.16 -4.14 -0.49
N ASN A 159 12.13 -3.40 -1.02
CA ASN A 159 11.88 -2.08 -1.59
C ASN A 159 11.04 -2.15 -2.88
N TYR A 160 11.34 -3.10 -3.76
CA TYR A 160 10.54 -3.33 -4.97
C TYR A 160 9.10 -3.71 -4.63
N MET A 161 8.90 -4.61 -3.66
CA MET A 161 7.58 -5.09 -3.22
C MET A 161 6.92 -4.21 -2.15
N ASN A 162 7.49 -3.03 -1.89
CA ASN A 162 6.92 -2.11 -0.90
C ASN A 162 5.55 -1.63 -1.35
N ILE A 163 4.61 -1.56 -0.40
CA ILE A 163 3.26 -1.06 -0.62
C ILE A 163 3.26 0.32 -1.30
N ASP A 164 4.22 1.19 -0.98
CA ASP A 164 4.29 2.52 -1.57
C ASP A 164 4.64 2.48 -3.06
N ASN A 165 5.32 1.44 -3.52
CA ASN A 165 5.75 1.26 -4.90
C ASN A 165 4.79 0.40 -5.73
N THR A 166 3.94 -0.41 -5.09
CA THR A 166 2.93 -1.25 -5.77
C THR A 166 1.58 -0.54 -5.85
N ASP A 167 0.83 -0.76 -6.91
CA ASP A 167 -0.49 -0.15 -7.11
C ASP A 167 -1.56 -1.21 -7.42
N PHE A 168 -2.83 -0.81 -7.37
CA PHE A 168 -3.92 -1.67 -7.80
C PHE A 168 -3.79 -2.03 -9.29
N SER A 169 -4.21 -3.26 -9.64
CA SER A 169 -4.14 -3.80 -11.00
C SER A 169 -2.71 -3.99 -11.55
N GLU A 170 -1.69 -3.81 -10.74
CA GLU A 170 -0.30 -3.99 -11.16
C GLU A 170 0.09 -5.46 -11.10
N PRO A 171 0.51 -6.08 -12.22
CA PRO A 171 0.93 -7.46 -12.24
C PRO A 171 2.30 -7.61 -11.58
N PHE A 172 2.52 -8.72 -10.89
CA PHE A 172 3.87 -9.12 -10.49
C PHE A 172 4.59 -9.80 -11.65
N VAL A 173 5.72 -9.22 -12.06
CA VAL A 173 6.57 -9.73 -13.14
C VAL A 173 7.91 -10.19 -12.54
N PRO A 174 8.18 -11.52 -12.47
CA PRO A 174 9.41 -12.03 -11.87
C PRO A 174 10.69 -11.47 -12.51
N GLN A 175 10.68 -11.24 -13.82
CA GLN A 175 11.83 -10.71 -14.56
C GLN A 175 12.18 -9.27 -14.16
N ASP A 176 11.18 -8.46 -13.80
CA ASP A 176 11.43 -7.09 -13.32
C ASP A 176 12.10 -7.09 -11.96
N LEU A 177 11.68 -8.00 -11.07
CA LEU A 177 12.33 -8.22 -9.78
C LEU A 177 13.80 -8.62 -9.95
N ILE A 178 14.06 -9.61 -10.82
CA ILE A 178 15.42 -10.07 -11.12
C ILE A 178 16.27 -8.94 -11.70
N ARG A 179 15.72 -8.17 -12.63
CA ARG A 179 16.41 -7.04 -13.25
C ARG A 179 16.84 -6.00 -12.22
N ILE A 180 15.94 -5.61 -11.32
CA ILE A 180 16.22 -4.64 -10.26
C ILE A 180 17.30 -5.19 -9.32
N LEU A 181 17.17 -6.46 -8.90
CA LEU A 181 18.13 -7.11 -8.03
C LEU A 181 19.54 -7.13 -8.62
N LEU A 182 19.68 -7.46 -9.91
CA LEU A 182 20.98 -7.48 -10.60
C LEU A 182 21.54 -6.07 -10.88
N MET A 183 20.69 -5.06 -10.97
CA MET A 183 21.13 -3.66 -11.08
C MET A 183 21.64 -3.11 -9.75
N ASP A 184 20.98 -3.45 -8.65
CA ASP A 184 21.35 -2.99 -7.31
C ASP A 184 22.58 -3.73 -6.77
N GLU A 185 22.74 -5.01 -7.12
CA GLU A 185 23.76 -5.92 -6.58
C GLU A 185 24.66 -6.51 -7.67
N THR A 186 25.70 -5.78 -8.02
CA THR A 186 26.65 -6.17 -9.07
C THR A 186 27.46 -7.44 -8.77
N ASN A 187 27.49 -7.89 -7.53
CA ASN A 187 28.20 -9.10 -7.10
C ASN A 187 27.36 -10.38 -7.28
N ILE A 188 26.07 -10.25 -7.61
CA ILE A 188 25.21 -11.36 -7.95
C ILE A 188 25.41 -11.67 -9.44
N ARG A 189 25.83 -12.89 -9.75
CA ARG A 189 26.08 -13.31 -11.14
C ARG A 189 24.80 -13.66 -11.86
N TYR A 190 23.89 -14.33 -11.16
CA TYR A 190 22.60 -14.77 -11.67
C TYR A 190 21.56 -14.77 -10.54
N ALA A 191 20.35 -14.53 -10.89
CA ALA A 191 19.22 -14.62 -9.96
C ALA A 191 18.00 -15.18 -10.68
N GLU A 192 17.21 -15.97 -9.95
CA GLU A 192 15.99 -16.59 -10.45
C GLU A 192 14.90 -16.61 -9.37
N VAL A 193 13.66 -16.36 -9.77
CA VAL A 193 12.49 -16.59 -8.91
C VAL A 193 11.98 -17.99 -9.17
N THR A 194 12.22 -18.91 -8.22
CA THR A 194 12.01 -20.34 -8.43
C THR A 194 10.57 -20.81 -8.28
N ASN A 195 9.74 -20.08 -7.54
CA ASN A 195 8.35 -20.49 -7.29
C ASN A 195 7.31 -19.75 -8.15
N VAL A 196 7.73 -18.78 -8.95
CA VAL A 196 6.86 -18.02 -9.85
C VAL A 196 7.54 -17.86 -11.21
N GLU A 197 7.17 -18.67 -12.17
CA GLU A 197 7.76 -18.63 -13.52
C GLU A 197 7.12 -17.60 -14.44
N LYS A 198 5.83 -17.33 -14.25
CA LYS A 198 5.04 -16.48 -15.13
C LYS A 198 4.50 -15.25 -14.40
N PRO A 199 4.29 -14.13 -15.13
CA PRO A 199 3.67 -12.95 -14.55
C PRO A 199 2.30 -13.27 -13.93
N ILE A 200 2.10 -12.82 -12.69
CA ILE A 200 0.84 -12.96 -11.97
C ILE A 200 0.01 -11.70 -12.24
N LYS A 201 -1.08 -11.89 -13.00
CA LYS A 201 -2.06 -10.82 -13.24
C LYS A 201 -3.05 -10.77 -12.10
N VAL A 202 -3.51 -9.57 -11.78
CA VAL A 202 -4.51 -9.29 -10.76
C VAL A 202 -5.66 -8.49 -11.33
N GLY A 203 -6.80 -8.53 -10.67
CA GLY A 203 -7.96 -7.73 -11.03
C GLY A 203 -7.74 -6.23 -10.76
N PHE A 204 -8.63 -5.40 -11.31
CA PHE A 204 -8.53 -3.93 -11.17
C PHE A 204 -8.67 -3.45 -9.72
N ASN A 205 -9.32 -4.25 -8.86
CA ASN A 205 -9.53 -3.99 -7.44
C ASN A 205 -8.62 -4.81 -6.53
N GLU A 206 -7.60 -5.46 -7.11
CA GLU A 206 -6.65 -6.29 -6.38
C GLU A 206 -5.27 -5.63 -6.35
N ILE A 207 -4.56 -5.79 -5.24
CA ILE A 207 -3.16 -5.41 -5.07
C ILE A 207 -2.35 -6.61 -4.61
N ILE A 208 -1.13 -6.76 -5.13
CA ILE A 208 -0.20 -7.81 -4.70
C ILE A 208 0.59 -7.32 -3.50
N GLN A 209 0.66 -8.14 -2.47
CA GLN A 209 1.45 -7.89 -1.27
C GLN A 209 2.34 -9.08 -0.96
N LEU A 210 3.60 -8.79 -0.66
CA LEU A 210 4.54 -9.82 -0.23
C LEU A 210 4.13 -10.36 1.15
N ASN A 211 3.97 -11.69 1.26
CA ASN A 211 3.71 -12.38 2.51
C ASN A 211 5.01 -12.95 3.10
N ASN A 212 5.75 -13.72 2.31
CA ASN A 212 7.00 -14.33 2.74
C ASN A 212 8.07 -14.22 1.65
N LEU A 213 9.32 -14.02 2.08
CA LEU A 213 10.49 -13.96 1.21
C LEU A 213 11.56 -14.93 1.69
N ALA A 214 11.86 -15.92 0.86
CA ALA A 214 12.98 -16.82 1.06
C ALA A 214 14.07 -16.53 0.00
N ILE A 215 15.33 -16.42 0.45
CA ILE A 215 16.48 -16.28 -0.45
C ILE A 215 17.36 -17.51 -0.26
N ARG A 216 17.69 -18.17 -1.36
CA ARG A 216 18.62 -19.29 -1.44
C ARG A 216 19.89 -18.83 -2.13
N VAL A 217 21.01 -19.41 -1.77
CA VAL A 217 22.30 -19.08 -2.37
C VAL A 217 22.92 -20.34 -2.96
N ASP A 218 23.31 -20.21 -4.22
CA ASP A 218 24.09 -21.22 -4.95
C ASP A 218 25.46 -20.60 -5.32
N TYR A 219 26.47 -21.42 -5.50
CA TYR A 219 27.83 -21.01 -5.83
C TYR A 219 28.29 -21.60 -7.16
N VAL A 220 29.05 -20.78 -7.89
CA VAL A 220 29.71 -21.16 -9.15
C VAL A 220 31.18 -20.74 -9.10
#